data_d740d49782e78c7101c1a469af3fd319
#
_entry.id   d740d49782e78c7101c1a469af3fd319
#
_cell.length_a   1.000
_cell.length_b   1.000
_cell.length_c   1.000
_cell.angle_alpha   90.00
_cell.angle_beta   90.00
_cell.angle_gamma   90.00
#
_symmetry.space_group_name_H-M   'P 1'
#
loop_
_entity.id
_entity.type
_entity.pdbx_description
1 polymer ?
#
loop_
_entity_poly.entity_id
_entity_poly.type
_entity_poly.pdbx_seq_one_letter_code
_entity_poly.pdbx_strand_id
1 'polypeptide(L)'
;MDFDRGCLKLPTSKTGAKVVALAAAALELLATLRERDPADAWVLPAARGEGPYTGLQKDWERIRERAGLNGVRLHDLRHSFASFAVADGNTLFLVSKALGHKQTRTTEICAHLSDDPLRQLADRTASRINAALTREPGKPAAGVVTLRRGA
;
A
#
# COMPACT_ATOMS: atom_id res chain seq x y z
N MET A 1 -1.50 0.84 -16.27
CA MET A 1 -2.47 0.91 -15.15
C MET A 1 -3.87 0.90 -15.72
N ASP A 2 -4.81 0.27 -15.03
CA ASP A 2 -6.21 0.15 -15.44
C ASP A 2 -7.05 0.86 -14.39
N PHE A 3 -7.44 2.10 -14.68
CA PHE A 3 -8.21 2.93 -13.75
C PHE A 3 -9.65 2.44 -13.61
N ASP A 4 -10.24 1.92 -14.70
CA ASP A 4 -11.63 1.44 -14.69
C ASP A 4 -11.79 0.23 -13.77
N ARG A 5 -10.79 -0.65 -13.78
CA ARG A 5 -10.74 -1.82 -12.90
C ARG A 5 -10.07 -1.56 -11.56
N GLY A 6 -9.50 -0.38 -11.35
CA GLY A 6 -8.79 -0.03 -10.13
C GLY A 6 -7.59 -0.94 -9.85
N CYS A 7 -6.80 -1.28 -10.87
CA CYS A 7 -5.70 -2.19 -10.70
C CYS A 7 -4.44 -1.81 -11.49
N LEU A 8 -3.30 -2.26 -10.96
CA LEU A 8 -2.00 -2.17 -11.61
C LEU A 8 -1.65 -3.54 -12.21
N LYS A 9 -1.53 -3.60 -13.53
CA LYS A 9 -1.07 -4.79 -14.26
C LYS A 9 0.44 -4.71 -14.44
N LEU A 10 1.19 -5.63 -13.86
CA LEU A 10 2.63 -5.77 -13.99
C LEU A 10 2.91 -6.99 -14.89
N PRO A 11 3.22 -6.79 -16.18
CA PRO A 11 3.46 -7.89 -17.12
C PRO A 11 4.73 -8.67 -16.74
N THR A 12 5.71 -7.97 -16.14
CA THR A 12 7.00 -8.56 -15.75
C THR A 12 7.34 -8.14 -14.33
N SER A 13 7.65 -9.10 -13.46
CA SER A 13 8.22 -8.87 -12.13
C SER A 13 9.17 -10.00 -11.79
N LYS A 14 9.99 -9.87 -10.74
CA LYS A 14 10.87 -10.96 -10.25
C LYS A 14 10.09 -12.27 -9.99
N THR A 15 8.79 -12.19 -9.80
CA THR A 15 7.91 -13.33 -9.50
C THR A 15 6.91 -13.64 -10.61
N GLY A 16 7.08 -13.08 -11.81
CA GLY A 16 6.18 -13.23 -12.96
C GLY A 16 5.13 -12.13 -13.07
N ALA A 17 4.22 -12.26 -14.03
CA ALA A 17 3.13 -11.31 -14.20
C ALA A 17 2.20 -11.30 -12.99
N LYS A 18 1.72 -10.12 -12.61
CA LYS A 18 0.77 -9.97 -11.50
C LYS A 18 -0.15 -8.76 -11.68
N VAL A 19 -1.31 -8.86 -11.04
CA VAL A 19 -2.27 -7.77 -10.90
C VAL A 19 -2.34 -7.38 -9.43
N VAL A 20 -2.27 -6.09 -9.16
CA VAL A 20 -2.35 -5.51 -7.81
C VAL A 20 -3.59 -4.62 -7.76
N ALA A 21 -4.53 -4.92 -6.87
CA ALA A 21 -5.67 -4.07 -6.60
C ALA A 21 -5.20 -2.78 -5.91
N LEU A 22 -5.76 -1.65 -6.32
CA LEU A 22 -5.46 -0.35 -5.76
C LEU A 22 -6.67 0.16 -4.97
N ALA A 23 -6.42 0.69 -3.79
CA ALA A 23 -7.43 1.38 -3.00
C ALA A 23 -7.86 2.70 -3.67
N ALA A 24 -9.08 3.16 -3.41
CA ALA A 24 -9.62 4.39 -3.98
C ALA A 24 -8.68 5.60 -3.78
N ALA A 25 -8.16 5.78 -2.56
CA ALA A 25 -7.21 6.85 -2.26
C ALA A 25 -5.91 6.78 -3.10
N ALA A 26 -5.43 5.57 -3.42
CA ALA A 26 -4.28 5.39 -4.29
C ALA A 26 -4.61 5.74 -5.74
N LEU A 27 -5.81 5.39 -6.20
CA LEU A 27 -6.29 5.74 -7.55
C LEU A 27 -6.44 7.25 -7.72
N GLU A 28 -7.01 7.95 -6.75
CA GLU A 28 -7.13 9.41 -6.74
C GLU A 28 -5.76 10.09 -6.81
N LEU A 29 -4.80 9.66 -5.97
CA LEU A 29 -3.43 10.17 -6.01
C LEU A 29 -2.78 9.95 -7.39
N LEU A 30 -2.92 8.76 -7.94
CA LEU A 30 -2.34 8.42 -9.24
C LEU A 30 -3.02 9.17 -10.39
N ALA A 31 -4.33 9.44 -10.30
CA ALA A 31 -5.06 10.28 -11.25
C ALA A 31 -4.53 11.72 -11.21
N THR A 32 -4.38 12.30 -10.02
CA THR A 32 -3.81 13.65 -9.83
C THR A 32 -2.38 13.76 -10.39
N LEU A 33 -1.55 12.74 -10.20
CA LEU A 33 -0.20 12.71 -10.77
C LEU A 33 -0.22 12.64 -12.30
N ARG A 34 -1.14 11.87 -12.88
CA ARG A 34 -1.33 11.77 -14.32
C ARG A 34 -1.83 13.08 -14.95
N GLU A 35 -2.71 13.81 -14.26
CA GLU A 35 -3.22 15.11 -14.73
C GLU A 35 -2.13 16.18 -14.78
N ARG A 36 -1.12 16.09 -13.91
CA ARG A 36 0.02 17.04 -13.90
C ARG A 36 0.89 16.91 -15.13
N ASP A 37 1.08 15.70 -15.63
CA ASP A 37 1.87 15.43 -16.83
C ASP A 37 1.25 14.26 -17.63
N PRO A 38 0.22 14.54 -18.44
CA PRO A 38 -0.49 13.50 -19.20
C PRO A 38 0.39 12.82 -20.26
N ALA A 39 1.45 13.48 -20.72
CA ALA A 39 2.36 13.01 -21.76
C ALA A 39 3.45 12.09 -21.23
N ASP A 40 3.68 12.10 -19.91
CA ASP A 40 4.75 11.30 -19.32
C ASP A 40 4.38 9.81 -19.23
N ALA A 41 5.31 8.96 -19.65
CA ALA A 41 5.20 7.51 -19.55
C ALA A 41 5.39 7.02 -18.10
N TRP A 42 5.91 7.86 -17.20
CA TRP A 42 6.29 7.51 -15.84
C TRP A 42 5.39 8.16 -14.81
N VAL A 43 4.98 7.42 -13.78
CA VAL A 43 4.22 7.98 -12.63
C VAL A 43 5.05 9.02 -11.87
N LEU A 44 6.35 8.77 -11.77
CA LEU A 44 7.33 9.69 -11.22
C LEU A 44 8.47 9.80 -12.24
N PRO A 45 8.47 10.83 -13.08
CA PRO A 45 9.52 11.03 -14.07
C PRO A 45 10.83 11.49 -13.42
N ALA A 46 11.92 11.28 -14.10
CA ALA A 46 13.21 11.81 -13.70
C ALA A 46 13.21 13.34 -13.73
N ALA A 47 13.84 13.97 -12.74
CA ALA A 47 13.94 15.44 -12.70
C ALA A 47 14.82 16.01 -13.83
N ARG A 48 15.70 15.19 -14.42
CA ARG A 48 16.56 15.54 -15.55
C ARG A 48 16.75 14.32 -16.44
N GLY A 49 16.65 14.50 -17.76
CA GLY A 49 16.75 13.40 -18.73
C GLY A 49 15.49 12.56 -18.82
N GLU A 50 15.57 11.44 -19.52
CA GLU A 50 14.46 10.49 -19.72
C GLU A 50 14.52 9.36 -18.68
N GLY A 51 13.35 8.83 -18.31
CA GLY A 51 13.22 7.64 -17.47
C GLY A 51 12.51 7.89 -16.13
N PRO A 52 12.46 6.87 -15.28
CA PRO A 52 11.80 6.95 -13.97
C PRO A 52 12.67 7.70 -12.96
N TYR A 53 12.02 8.31 -11.96
CA TYR A 53 12.69 8.89 -10.82
C TYR A 53 13.39 7.82 -9.96
N THR A 54 14.67 8.00 -9.70
CA THR A 54 15.50 7.04 -8.94
C THR A 54 15.86 7.52 -7.51
N GLY A 55 15.41 8.73 -7.13
CA GLY A 55 15.75 9.36 -5.85
C GLY A 55 14.88 8.97 -4.65
N LEU A 56 13.91 8.08 -4.83
CA LEU A 56 12.89 7.75 -3.83
C LEU A 56 13.47 7.34 -2.46
N GLN A 57 14.60 6.64 -2.44
CA GLN A 57 15.24 6.22 -1.19
C GLN A 57 15.77 7.42 -0.40
N LYS A 58 16.39 8.38 -1.07
CA LYS A 58 16.90 9.62 -0.43
C LYS A 58 15.76 10.50 0.07
N ASP A 59 14.67 10.56 -0.69
CA ASP A 59 13.48 11.30 -0.24
C ASP A 59 12.83 10.65 0.97
N TRP A 60 12.76 9.32 0.99
CA TRP A 60 12.29 8.59 2.16
C TRP A 60 13.15 8.87 3.40
N GLU A 61 14.47 8.84 3.26
CA GLU A 61 15.39 9.16 4.36
C GLU A 61 15.14 10.56 4.93
N ARG A 62 14.96 11.54 4.06
CA ARG A 62 14.64 12.92 4.43
C ARG A 62 13.28 13.05 5.13
N ILE A 63 12.27 12.36 4.62
CA ILE A 63 10.92 12.37 5.20
C ILE A 63 10.93 11.72 6.58
N ARG A 64 11.54 10.55 6.72
CA ARG A 64 11.58 9.83 7.99
C ARG A 64 12.36 10.57 9.08
N GLU A 65 13.46 11.21 8.72
CA GLU A 65 14.23 12.06 9.65
C GLU A 65 13.39 13.22 10.18
N ARG A 66 12.72 13.95 9.28
CA ARG A 66 11.83 15.05 9.65
C ARG A 66 10.63 14.61 10.51
N ALA A 67 10.17 13.38 10.33
CA ALA A 67 9.09 12.77 11.09
C ALA A 67 9.55 12.10 12.39
N GLY A 68 10.86 12.08 12.69
CA GLY A 68 11.40 11.36 13.86
C GLY A 68 11.31 9.83 13.76
N LEU A 69 11.08 9.29 12.57
CA LEU A 69 10.90 7.86 12.32
C LEU A 69 12.24 7.16 12.06
N ASN A 70 13.16 7.27 13.01
CA ASN A 70 14.48 6.66 12.90
C ASN A 70 14.40 5.14 12.74
N GLY A 71 15.14 4.59 11.78
CA GLY A 71 15.19 3.15 11.53
C GLY A 71 14.05 2.58 10.68
N VAL A 72 12.99 3.34 10.39
CA VAL A 72 11.89 2.88 9.53
C VAL A 72 12.31 2.89 8.06
N ARG A 73 12.25 1.76 7.40
CA ARG A 73 12.54 1.61 5.97
C ARG A 73 11.28 1.82 5.15
N LEU A 74 11.42 2.22 3.89
CA LEU A 74 10.27 2.32 2.97
C LEU A 74 9.50 0.99 2.87
N HIS A 75 10.20 -0.15 2.93
CA HIS A 75 9.58 -1.47 2.90
C HIS A 75 8.74 -1.78 4.15
N ASP A 76 9.01 -1.13 5.27
CA ASP A 76 8.25 -1.33 6.52
C ASP A 76 6.83 -0.77 6.42
N LEU A 77 6.56 0.15 5.49
CA LEU A 77 5.19 0.57 5.15
C LEU A 77 4.35 -0.60 4.64
N ARG A 78 4.96 -1.53 3.91
CA ARG A 78 4.30 -2.76 3.46
C ARG A 78 3.99 -3.69 4.64
N HIS A 79 4.88 -3.78 5.63
CA HIS A 79 4.62 -4.53 6.86
C HIS A 79 3.51 -3.88 7.68
N SER A 80 3.49 -2.56 7.75
CA SER A 80 2.42 -1.81 8.41
C SER A 80 1.06 -2.08 7.76
N PHE A 81 0.98 -2.06 6.42
CA PHE A 81 -0.23 -2.43 5.69
C PHE A 81 -0.70 -3.84 6.06
N ALA A 82 0.22 -4.82 6.08
CA ALA A 82 -0.10 -6.19 6.46
C ALA A 82 -0.65 -6.28 7.89
N SER A 83 0.00 -5.60 8.83
CA SER A 83 -0.40 -5.59 10.24
C SER A 83 -1.79 -4.98 10.43
N PHE A 84 -2.08 -3.85 9.77
CA PHE A 84 -3.40 -3.23 9.81
C PHE A 84 -4.46 -4.14 9.19
N ALA A 85 -4.17 -4.76 8.05
CA ALA A 85 -5.10 -5.64 7.38
C ALA A 85 -5.44 -6.88 8.23
N VAL A 86 -4.45 -7.49 8.90
CA VAL A 86 -4.65 -8.61 9.82
C VAL A 86 -5.43 -8.16 11.06
N ALA A 87 -5.08 -7.02 11.64
CA ALA A 87 -5.80 -6.46 12.79
C ALA A 87 -7.28 -6.14 12.47
N ASP A 88 -7.60 -5.93 11.19
CA ASP A 88 -8.96 -5.73 10.69
C ASP A 88 -9.72 -7.05 10.44
N GLY A 89 -9.16 -8.18 10.86
CA GLY A 89 -9.77 -9.50 10.76
C GLY A 89 -9.64 -10.17 9.39
N ASN A 90 -8.82 -9.62 8.49
CA ASN A 90 -8.61 -10.26 7.19
C ASN A 90 -7.68 -11.46 7.31
N THR A 91 -7.95 -12.49 6.52
CA THR A 91 -7.11 -13.69 6.51
C THR A 91 -5.72 -13.39 5.96
N LEU A 92 -4.69 -14.05 6.49
CA LEU A 92 -3.31 -13.94 5.98
C LEU A 92 -3.23 -14.25 4.48
N PHE A 93 -4.12 -15.10 3.99
CA PHE A 93 -4.20 -15.42 2.57
C PHE A 93 -4.61 -14.20 1.73
N LEU A 94 -5.68 -13.50 2.10
CA LEU A 94 -6.13 -12.29 1.40
C LEU A 94 -5.07 -11.18 1.47
N VAL A 95 -4.46 -10.99 2.64
CA VAL A 95 -3.37 -10.03 2.84
C VAL A 95 -2.19 -10.35 1.93
N SER A 96 -1.77 -11.63 1.87
CA SER A 96 -0.70 -12.09 0.99
C SER A 96 -1.00 -11.83 -0.49
N LYS A 97 -2.23 -12.08 -0.93
CA LYS A 97 -2.69 -11.78 -2.29
C LYS A 97 -2.69 -10.29 -2.59
N ALA A 98 -3.24 -9.47 -1.70
CA ALA A 98 -3.24 -8.01 -1.84
C ALA A 98 -1.82 -7.45 -1.95
N LEU A 99 -0.88 -8.02 -1.22
CA LEU A 99 0.54 -7.68 -1.29
C LEU A 99 1.26 -8.27 -2.51
N GLY A 100 0.61 -9.09 -3.30
CA GLY A 100 1.19 -9.71 -4.49
C GLY A 100 2.27 -10.74 -4.17
N HIS A 101 2.18 -11.43 -3.03
CA HIS A 101 3.05 -12.56 -2.72
C HIS A 101 2.69 -13.76 -3.58
N LYS A 102 3.71 -14.43 -4.10
CA LYS A 102 3.56 -15.65 -4.89
C LYS A 102 3.49 -16.86 -3.97
N GLN A 103 2.30 -17.24 -3.52
CA GLN A 103 2.08 -18.58 -2.99
C GLN A 103 1.50 -19.47 -4.10
N THR A 104 2.32 -20.38 -4.56
CA THR A 104 2.09 -21.22 -5.74
C THR A 104 1.05 -22.33 -5.55
N ARG A 105 0.63 -22.65 -4.34
CA ARG A 105 -0.18 -23.85 -4.08
C ARG A 105 -1.68 -23.59 -3.82
N THR A 106 -2.10 -22.33 -3.75
CA THR A 106 -3.51 -21.97 -3.49
C THR A 106 -4.16 -21.25 -4.65
N THR A 107 -3.49 -21.15 -5.78
CA THR A 107 -3.97 -20.42 -6.98
C THR A 107 -5.19 -21.11 -7.62
N GLU A 108 -5.35 -22.42 -7.46
CA GLU A 108 -6.46 -23.16 -8.04
C GLU A 108 -7.80 -22.95 -7.30
N ILE A 109 -7.76 -22.68 -6.00
CA ILE A 109 -8.99 -22.42 -5.20
C ILE A 109 -9.49 -21.00 -5.37
N CYS A 110 -8.64 -20.05 -5.79
CA CYS A 110 -8.95 -18.62 -5.88
C CYS A 110 -9.25 -18.11 -7.28
N ALA A 111 -9.34 -18.96 -8.28
CA ALA A 111 -9.78 -18.59 -9.63
C ALA A 111 -11.21 -18.01 -9.68
N HIS A 112 -11.97 -18.15 -8.59
CA HIS A 112 -13.32 -17.62 -8.44
C HIS A 112 -13.50 -16.51 -7.41
N LEU A 113 -12.41 -16.03 -6.77
CA LEU A 113 -12.49 -14.80 -6.01
C LEU A 113 -12.52 -13.65 -7.01
N SER A 114 -13.72 -13.11 -7.24
CA SER A 114 -13.89 -11.83 -7.92
C SER A 114 -12.91 -10.80 -7.37
N ASP A 115 -12.49 -9.83 -8.17
CA ASP A 115 -11.58 -8.75 -7.77
C ASP A 115 -12.11 -7.93 -6.56
N ASP A 116 -13.38 -8.08 -6.25
CA ASP A 116 -14.13 -7.35 -5.23
C ASP A 116 -13.61 -7.53 -3.78
N PRO A 117 -13.33 -8.74 -3.26
CA PRO A 117 -12.79 -8.90 -1.90
C PRO A 117 -11.40 -8.29 -1.70
N LEU A 118 -10.55 -8.30 -2.73
CA LEU A 118 -9.23 -7.68 -2.66
C LEU A 118 -9.32 -6.15 -2.65
N ARG A 119 -10.24 -5.61 -3.43
CA ARG A 119 -10.50 -4.18 -3.46
C ARG A 119 -11.09 -3.71 -2.14
N GLN A 120 -12.07 -4.40 -1.59
CA GLN A 120 -12.66 -4.10 -0.28
C GLN A 120 -11.62 -4.17 0.84
N LEU A 121 -10.70 -5.14 0.81
CA LEU A 121 -9.58 -5.22 1.73
C LEU A 121 -8.69 -3.99 1.61
N ALA A 122 -8.28 -3.62 0.40
CA ALA A 122 -7.42 -2.47 0.15
C ALA A 122 -8.06 -1.17 0.64
N ASP A 123 -9.33 -0.93 0.31
CA ASP A 123 -10.07 0.26 0.69
C ASP A 123 -10.28 0.37 2.21
N ARG A 124 -10.65 -0.72 2.88
CA ARG A 124 -10.79 -0.76 4.35
C ARG A 124 -9.46 -0.48 5.05
N THR A 125 -8.38 -1.10 4.58
CA THR A 125 -7.06 -0.90 5.17
C THR A 125 -6.56 0.53 4.97
N ALA A 126 -6.71 1.08 3.76
CA ALA A 126 -6.35 2.47 3.47
C ALA A 126 -7.16 3.45 4.32
N SER A 127 -8.47 3.23 4.48
CA SER A 127 -9.34 4.05 5.32
C SER A 127 -8.90 4.04 6.79
N ARG A 128 -8.50 2.89 7.33
CA ARG A 128 -7.98 2.80 8.71
C ARG A 128 -6.65 3.51 8.87
N ILE A 129 -5.76 3.38 7.91
CA ILE A 129 -4.47 4.09 7.93
C ILE A 129 -4.74 5.61 7.90
N ASN A 130 -5.60 6.07 7.00
CA ASN A 130 -5.95 7.48 6.91
C ASN A 130 -6.58 7.99 8.21
N ALA A 131 -7.51 7.25 8.81
CA ALA A 131 -8.10 7.60 10.10
C ALA A 131 -7.06 7.67 11.24
N ALA A 132 -6.02 6.84 11.19
CA ALA A 132 -4.93 6.90 12.15
C ALA A 132 -4.02 8.12 11.93
N LEU A 133 -3.79 8.51 10.67
CA LEU A 133 -2.97 9.67 10.30
C LEU A 133 -3.66 11.01 10.58
N THR A 134 -4.98 11.07 10.43
CA THR A 134 -5.77 12.30 10.67
C THR A 134 -6.17 12.47 12.13
N ARG A 135 -5.80 11.53 12.98
CA ARG A 135 -6.13 11.57 14.40
C ARG A 135 -5.27 12.58 15.15
N GLU A 136 -5.90 13.38 16.00
CA GLU A 136 -5.19 14.29 16.89
C GLU A 136 -4.26 13.53 17.87
N PRO A 137 -3.02 14.00 18.07
CA PRO A 137 -2.10 13.43 19.05
C PRO A 137 -2.71 13.48 20.46
N GLY A 138 -2.80 12.34 21.13
CA GLY A 138 -3.21 12.27 22.54
C GLY A 138 -4.54 11.57 22.84
N LYS A 139 -5.35 11.22 21.85
CA LYS A 139 -6.60 10.47 22.08
C LYS A 139 -6.35 8.95 21.98
N PRO A 140 -6.52 8.16 23.05
CA PRO A 140 -6.30 6.71 22.99
C PRO A 140 -7.20 6.06 21.95
N ALA A 141 -6.71 5.01 21.24
CA ALA A 141 -7.53 4.25 20.31
C ALA A 141 -8.64 3.54 21.06
N ALA A 142 -9.87 3.58 20.57
CA ALA A 142 -10.92 2.72 21.08
C ALA A 142 -10.43 1.25 20.99
N GLY A 143 -10.34 0.55 22.12
CA GLY A 143 -9.85 -0.83 22.20
C GLY A 143 -8.38 -1.02 22.58
N VAL A 144 -7.61 0.04 22.82
CA VAL A 144 -6.26 -0.10 23.40
C VAL A 144 -6.37 -0.21 24.92
N VAL A 145 -6.19 -1.42 25.44
CA VAL A 145 -6.02 -1.67 26.88
C VAL A 145 -4.56 -1.35 27.23
N THR A 146 -4.34 -0.34 28.03
CA THR A 146 -3.01 -0.04 28.56
C THR A 146 -2.64 -1.12 29.57
N LEU A 147 -1.74 -2.02 29.21
CA LEU A 147 -1.16 -2.98 30.16
C LEU A 147 -0.29 -2.19 31.16
N ARG A 148 -0.77 -2.02 32.39
CA ARG A 148 0.09 -1.56 33.48
C ARG A 148 1.12 -2.65 33.73
N ARG A 149 2.41 -2.34 33.63
CA ARG A 149 3.46 -3.16 34.20
C ARG A 149 3.22 -3.17 35.74
N GLY A 150 2.89 -4.34 36.26
CA GLY A 150 2.89 -4.55 37.70
C GLY A 150 4.31 -4.29 38.25
N ALA A 151 4.36 -3.60 39.37
CA ALA A 151 5.59 -3.36 40.11
C ALA A 151 6.12 -4.68 40.70
#